data_7078c8b8ae1201bac2b9a0f0d759aa1f
#
_entry.id   7078c8b8ae1201bac2b9a0f0d759aa1f
#
_cell.length_a   1.000
_cell.length_b   1.000
_cell.length_c   1.000
_cell.angle_alpha   90.00
_cell.angle_beta   90.00
_cell.angle_gamma   90.00
#
_symmetry.space_group_name_H-M   'P 1'
#
loop_
_entity.id
_entity.type
_entity.pdbx_description
1 polymer ?
#
loop_
_entity_poly.entity_id
_entity_poly.type
_entity_poly.pdbx_seq_one_letter_code
_entity_poly.pdbx_strand_id
1 'polypeptide(L)'
;MLEEAPSRICLTTDLWTSITTDDYLCLTAHFIDKGWNLQKKVLNFWEMPTPHTRVALAEKILSLLCEWGIEKRIFSLTVDNASSNDVCVVMLKSQLRLRNALVCDEDFFHIRCCAHIINLIVQQGLKEIEKARESVKYIKGSQVRKRKFLECVKQVSIDNKKGLRQDVPTRWNSTFLMLDSVLYYKNAFRHLQLSDSNYKNCPSEEEWGEVEKIGKFLSMFYEITCIFSGSKYPTSNLYFPKVFAATVTLDQLLCSEDVYMKTMAQKMIEKFEKYWSDFCTILAIAVILDLRYKMAFIEFAYSKAYGQNSEELKHVRDKLFSIFGEYNLITPSSSTTSVLTQMSDVGSSAGRNDNSQSTLNQRTMDMFKEFDDFDNMDCSAHVRKSELELYLDEPRIDRKIDLDILSFWKGNGFCYPNLSSMARDILSIPISTVASESTFSVGGRVLDQFQSVLKPETVQAIITTRDWKFGEIGKTCS
;
A
#
# COMPACT_ATOMS: atom_id res chain seq x y z
N MET A 1 -19.73 6.39 9.61
CA MET A 1 -18.25 6.25 9.55
C MET A 1 -17.71 6.53 8.15
N LEU A 2 -18.15 5.79 7.11
CA LEU A 2 -17.72 6.07 5.73
C LEU A 2 -18.22 7.42 5.23
N GLU A 3 -19.47 7.74 5.45
CA GLU A 3 -20.08 9.03 5.09
C GLU A 3 -19.42 10.23 5.78
N GLU A 4 -18.93 10.02 7.00
CA GLU A 4 -18.29 11.06 7.82
C GLU A 4 -16.76 11.11 7.66
N ALA A 5 -16.17 10.19 6.92
CA ALA A 5 -14.73 10.20 6.69
C ALA A 5 -14.33 11.50 5.97
N PRO A 6 -13.34 12.24 6.46
CA PRO A 6 -12.91 13.48 5.81
C PRO A 6 -12.13 13.23 4.53
N SER A 7 -11.57 12.03 4.35
CA SER A 7 -10.84 11.61 3.16
C SER A 7 -11.76 11.05 2.08
N ARG A 8 -11.27 10.99 0.86
CA ARG A 8 -11.79 10.10 -0.17
C ARG A 8 -11.51 8.65 0.21
N ILE A 9 -12.10 7.71 -0.53
CA ILE A 9 -12.03 6.28 -0.25
C ILE A 9 -11.24 5.59 -1.34
N CYS A 10 -10.18 4.87 -0.94
CA CYS A 10 -9.45 3.98 -1.80
C CYS A 10 -10.01 2.55 -1.63
N LEU A 11 -10.05 1.81 -2.71
CA LEU A 11 -10.62 0.48 -2.74
C LEU A 11 -9.56 -0.58 -3.06
N THR A 12 -9.71 -1.76 -2.50
CA THR A 12 -9.09 -2.97 -3.02
C THR A 12 -10.18 -3.97 -3.37
N THR A 13 -10.00 -4.70 -4.45
CA THR A 13 -10.87 -5.81 -4.80
C THR A 13 -10.06 -6.97 -5.36
N ASP A 14 -10.57 -8.17 -5.14
CA ASP A 14 -9.99 -9.40 -5.65
C ASP A 14 -11.07 -10.48 -5.72
N LEU A 15 -10.84 -11.50 -6.55
CA LEU A 15 -11.71 -12.66 -6.73
C LEU A 15 -11.06 -13.91 -6.16
N TRP A 16 -11.84 -14.74 -5.49
CA TRP A 16 -11.39 -15.98 -4.90
C TRP A 16 -12.40 -17.11 -5.16
N THR A 17 -11.87 -18.23 -5.63
CA THR A 17 -12.67 -19.45 -5.80
C THR A 17 -12.59 -20.27 -4.50
N SER A 18 -13.74 -20.59 -3.92
CA SER A 18 -13.87 -21.39 -2.71
C SER A 18 -13.55 -22.88 -2.98
N ILE A 19 -13.46 -23.65 -1.92
CA ILE A 19 -13.29 -25.12 -2.01
C ILE A 19 -14.51 -25.78 -2.66
N THR A 20 -15.67 -25.12 -2.61
CA THR A 20 -16.94 -25.55 -3.25
C THR A 20 -17.06 -25.09 -4.69
N THR A 21 -16.00 -24.50 -5.26
CA THR A 21 -15.95 -23.97 -6.63
C THR A 21 -16.81 -22.72 -6.88
N ASP A 22 -17.33 -22.10 -5.83
CA ASP A 22 -18.05 -20.83 -5.93
C ASP A 22 -17.04 -19.67 -5.90
N ASP A 23 -17.26 -18.66 -6.74
CA ASP A 23 -16.39 -17.50 -6.81
C ASP A 23 -16.94 -16.34 -5.98
N TYR A 24 -16.06 -15.74 -5.17
CA TYR A 24 -16.39 -14.62 -4.29
C TYR A 24 -15.60 -13.38 -4.63
N LEU A 25 -16.28 -12.24 -4.72
CA LEU A 25 -15.71 -10.92 -4.81
C LEU A 25 -15.55 -10.34 -3.40
N CYS A 26 -14.34 -9.91 -3.04
CA CYS A 26 -14.11 -9.13 -1.84
C CYS A 26 -13.88 -7.67 -2.22
N LEU A 27 -14.68 -6.75 -1.69
CA LEU A 27 -14.51 -5.31 -1.81
C LEU A 27 -14.16 -4.72 -0.45
N THR A 28 -13.00 -4.05 -0.38
CA THR A 28 -12.50 -3.45 0.87
C THR A 28 -12.24 -1.96 0.68
N ALA A 29 -12.69 -1.14 1.64
CA ALA A 29 -12.43 0.29 1.68
C ALA A 29 -11.23 0.63 2.57
N HIS A 30 -10.42 1.59 2.13
CA HIS A 30 -9.29 2.16 2.85
C HIS A 30 -9.46 3.67 2.90
N PHE A 31 -9.31 4.27 4.06
CA PHE A 31 -9.46 5.71 4.25
C PHE A 31 -8.79 6.16 5.56
N ILE A 32 -8.48 7.44 5.68
CA ILE A 32 -7.96 8.01 6.93
C ILE A 32 -9.08 8.80 7.61
N ASP A 33 -9.40 8.43 8.85
CA ASP A 33 -10.49 9.01 9.62
C ASP A 33 -10.18 10.43 10.17
N LYS A 34 -11.15 11.04 10.88
CA LYS A 34 -10.99 12.35 11.52
C LYS A 34 -9.84 12.39 12.54
N GLY A 35 -9.53 11.24 13.14
CA GLY A 35 -8.43 11.09 14.10
C GLY A 35 -7.06 10.91 13.46
N TRP A 36 -6.98 10.88 12.12
CA TRP A 36 -5.78 10.52 11.35
C TRP A 36 -5.32 9.07 11.53
N ASN A 37 -6.27 8.15 11.77
CA ASN A 37 -5.99 6.73 11.76
C ASN A 37 -6.35 6.12 10.41
N LEU A 38 -5.46 5.31 9.87
CA LEU A 38 -5.74 4.52 8.68
C LEU A 38 -6.77 3.44 9.03
N GLN A 39 -7.88 3.46 8.33
CA GLN A 39 -8.97 2.52 8.47
C GLN A 39 -9.02 1.58 7.26
N LYS A 40 -9.27 0.30 7.54
CA LYS A 40 -9.56 -0.74 6.56
C LYS A 40 -10.88 -1.39 6.94
N LYS A 41 -11.83 -1.49 6.01
CA LYS A 41 -13.14 -2.11 6.24
C LYS A 41 -13.57 -2.95 5.04
N VAL A 42 -13.90 -4.20 5.29
CA VAL A 42 -14.52 -5.06 4.27
C VAL A 42 -15.95 -4.58 4.07
N LEU A 43 -16.24 -4.08 2.88
CA LEU A 43 -17.57 -3.61 2.51
C LEU A 43 -18.47 -4.80 2.15
N ASN A 44 -17.99 -5.65 1.27
CA ASN A 44 -18.76 -6.78 0.76
C ASN A 44 -17.86 -8.00 0.55
N PHE A 45 -18.46 -9.17 0.76
CA PHE A 45 -17.92 -10.48 0.41
C PHE A 45 -19.03 -11.21 -0.36
N TRP A 46 -19.08 -10.98 -1.67
CA TRP A 46 -20.22 -11.33 -2.51
C TRP A 46 -19.92 -12.53 -3.39
N GLU A 47 -20.82 -13.52 -3.41
CA GLU A 47 -20.76 -14.63 -4.37
C GLU A 47 -21.07 -14.11 -5.78
N MET A 48 -20.18 -14.40 -6.71
CA MET A 48 -20.31 -14.01 -8.11
C MET A 48 -20.98 -15.16 -8.92
N PRO A 49 -22.17 -14.92 -9.48
CA PRO A 49 -22.80 -15.96 -10.31
C PRO A 49 -22.00 -16.20 -11.60
N THR A 50 -21.91 -17.47 -11.99
CA THR A 50 -21.26 -17.88 -13.25
C THR A 50 -22.21 -17.74 -14.45
N PRO A 51 -21.72 -17.33 -15.64
CA PRO A 51 -20.35 -16.88 -15.94
C PRO A 51 -20.13 -15.43 -15.55
N HIS A 52 -19.05 -15.14 -14.79
CA HIS A 52 -18.72 -13.74 -14.48
C HIS A 52 -17.93 -13.13 -15.62
N THR A 53 -18.63 -12.28 -16.36
CA THR A 53 -17.98 -11.42 -17.33
C THR A 53 -17.33 -10.22 -16.63
N ARG A 54 -16.34 -9.63 -17.30
CA ARG A 54 -15.67 -8.40 -16.82
C ARG A 54 -16.65 -7.25 -16.65
N VAL A 55 -17.70 -7.22 -17.47
CA VAL A 55 -18.82 -6.28 -17.41
C VAL A 55 -19.61 -6.48 -16.11
N ALA A 56 -20.03 -7.71 -15.84
CA ALA A 56 -20.78 -8.05 -14.63
C ALA A 56 -20.01 -7.71 -13.36
N LEU A 57 -18.67 -7.87 -13.36
CA LEU A 57 -17.81 -7.47 -12.25
C LEU A 57 -17.84 -5.96 -12.02
N ALA A 58 -17.67 -5.16 -13.08
CA ALA A 58 -17.71 -3.71 -13.01
C ALA A 58 -19.08 -3.19 -12.55
N GLU A 59 -20.16 -3.72 -13.11
CA GLU A 59 -21.55 -3.39 -12.74
C GLU A 59 -21.82 -3.73 -11.27
N LYS A 60 -21.36 -4.89 -10.81
CA LYS A 60 -21.54 -5.29 -9.42
C LYS A 60 -20.77 -4.37 -8.46
N ILE A 61 -19.51 -4.06 -8.74
CA ILE A 61 -18.74 -3.12 -7.92
C ILE A 61 -19.46 -1.77 -7.89
N LEU A 62 -19.90 -1.24 -9.01
CA LEU A 62 -20.63 0.03 -9.06
C LEU A 62 -21.93 0.01 -8.25
N SER A 63 -22.73 -1.08 -8.37
CA SER A 63 -23.93 -1.28 -7.55
C SER A 63 -23.60 -1.22 -6.07
N LEU A 64 -22.54 -1.92 -5.62
CA LEU A 64 -22.11 -1.90 -4.23
C LEU A 64 -21.67 -0.52 -3.76
N LEU A 65 -20.96 0.26 -4.60
CA LEU A 65 -20.59 1.63 -4.28
C LEU A 65 -21.81 2.54 -4.10
N CYS A 66 -22.83 2.37 -4.95
CA CYS A 66 -24.09 3.09 -4.83
C CYS A 66 -24.87 2.67 -3.58
N GLU A 67 -24.93 1.37 -3.26
CA GLU A 67 -25.55 0.85 -2.03
C GLU A 67 -24.94 1.45 -0.76
N TRP A 68 -23.61 1.66 -0.77
CA TRP A 68 -22.87 2.31 0.31
C TRP A 68 -22.91 3.85 0.24
N GLY A 69 -23.45 4.47 -0.81
CA GLY A 69 -23.49 5.93 -1.02
C GLY A 69 -22.12 6.59 -1.15
N ILE A 70 -21.12 5.84 -1.60
CA ILE A 70 -19.70 6.30 -1.67
C ILE A 70 -19.19 6.48 -3.11
N GLU A 71 -20.01 6.28 -4.12
CA GLU A 71 -19.63 6.30 -5.53
C GLU A 71 -18.99 7.63 -5.96
N LYS A 72 -19.33 8.74 -5.29
CA LYS A 72 -18.76 10.08 -5.56
C LYS A 72 -17.50 10.39 -4.75
N ARG A 73 -17.04 9.47 -3.94
CA ARG A 73 -15.92 9.68 -3.02
C ARG A 73 -14.74 8.77 -3.28
N ILE A 74 -14.77 8.06 -4.38
CA ILE A 74 -13.70 7.12 -4.71
C ILE A 74 -12.47 7.90 -5.21
N PHE A 75 -11.29 7.55 -4.66
CA PHE A 75 -10.01 8.06 -5.12
C PHE A 75 -9.32 7.07 -6.06
N SER A 76 -9.15 5.83 -5.61
CA SER A 76 -8.44 4.79 -6.37
C SER A 76 -9.04 3.40 -6.15
N LEU A 77 -8.73 2.50 -7.09
CA LEU A 77 -9.03 1.07 -7.03
C LEU A 77 -7.75 0.28 -7.27
N THR A 78 -7.32 -0.50 -6.28
CA THR A 78 -6.18 -1.41 -6.40
C THR A 78 -6.68 -2.82 -6.74
N VAL A 79 -6.16 -3.37 -7.84
CA VAL A 79 -6.48 -4.72 -8.33
C VAL A 79 -5.19 -5.48 -8.68
N ASP A 80 -5.28 -6.79 -8.83
CA ASP A 80 -4.17 -7.58 -9.35
C ASP A 80 -3.91 -7.31 -10.85
N ASN A 81 -2.82 -7.84 -11.40
CA ASN A 81 -2.40 -7.57 -12.78
C ASN A 81 -3.00 -8.57 -13.80
N ALA A 82 -4.10 -9.23 -13.49
CA ALA A 82 -4.81 -10.03 -14.47
C ALA A 82 -5.41 -9.13 -15.57
N SER A 83 -5.23 -9.50 -16.83
CA SER A 83 -5.77 -8.75 -17.98
C SER A 83 -7.29 -8.57 -17.95
N SER A 84 -7.96 -9.44 -17.19
CA SER A 84 -9.40 -9.32 -16.92
C SER A 84 -9.75 -8.06 -16.12
N ASN A 85 -8.89 -7.65 -15.21
CA ASN A 85 -9.13 -6.51 -14.34
C ASN A 85 -8.95 -5.19 -15.09
N ASP A 86 -8.07 -5.11 -16.09
CA ASP A 86 -7.89 -3.89 -16.90
C ASP A 86 -9.22 -3.47 -17.57
N VAL A 87 -10.00 -4.42 -18.11
CA VAL A 87 -11.31 -4.13 -18.72
C VAL A 87 -12.34 -3.67 -17.68
N CYS A 88 -12.38 -4.34 -16.52
CA CYS A 88 -13.26 -3.96 -15.42
C CYS A 88 -12.95 -2.52 -14.95
N VAL A 89 -11.67 -2.19 -14.78
CA VAL A 89 -11.22 -0.85 -14.39
C VAL A 89 -11.62 0.21 -15.41
N VAL A 90 -11.41 -0.03 -16.71
CA VAL A 90 -11.80 0.90 -17.77
C VAL A 90 -13.30 1.18 -17.73
N MET A 91 -14.13 0.15 -17.52
CA MET A 91 -15.58 0.31 -17.42
C MET A 91 -15.99 1.10 -16.19
N LEU A 92 -15.43 0.79 -15.03
CA LEU A 92 -15.68 1.52 -13.78
C LEU A 92 -15.28 3.00 -13.91
N LYS A 93 -14.08 3.28 -14.47
CA LYS A 93 -13.62 4.64 -14.75
C LYS A 93 -14.66 5.41 -15.58
N SER A 94 -15.09 4.84 -16.69
CA SER A 94 -16.08 5.48 -17.57
C SER A 94 -17.40 5.78 -16.85
N GLN A 95 -17.88 4.86 -16.02
CA GLN A 95 -19.13 5.05 -15.26
C GLN A 95 -19.00 6.10 -14.15
N LEU A 96 -17.86 6.11 -13.43
CA LEU A 96 -17.59 7.10 -12.39
C LEU A 96 -17.32 8.50 -12.95
N ARG A 97 -16.67 8.59 -14.11
CA ARG A 97 -16.44 9.85 -14.84
C ARG A 97 -17.76 10.53 -15.23
N LEU A 98 -18.73 9.77 -15.75
CA LEU A 98 -20.05 10.29 -16.08
C LEU A 98 -20.80 10.90 -14.87
N ARG A 99 -20.36 10.56 -13.66
CA ARG A 99 -20.90 11.06 -12.39
C ARG A 99 -20.07 12.17 -11.75
N ASN A 100 -19.03 12.65 -12.42
CA ASN A 100 -18.05 13.62 -11.90
C ASN A 100 -17.48 13.18 -10.54
N ALA A 101 -17.16 11.90 -10.40
CA ALA A 101 -16.79 11.29 -9.14
C ALA A 101 -15.28 11.22 -8.92
N LEU A 102 -14.48 11.31 -9.99
CA LEU A 102 -13.04 11.10 -9.97
C LEU A 102 -12.24 12.40 -9.89
N VAL A 103 -11.02 12.34 -9.36
CA VAL A 103 -10.06 13.45 -9.26
C VAL A 103 -9.08 13.36 -10.43
N CYS A 104 -8.55 14.51 -10.88
CA CYS A 104 -7.53 14.62 -11.92
C CYS A 104 -7.87 13.83 -13.19
N ASP A 105 -9.08 14.00 -13.70
CA ASP A 105 -9.54 13.31 -14.91
C ASP A 105 -9.28 11.79 -14.92
N GLU A 106 -9.35 11.17 -13.70
CA GLU A 106 -9.20 9.72 -13.54
C GLU A 106 -7.77 9.15 -13.65
N ASP A 107 -6.74 9.96 -13.75
CA ASP A 107 -5.36 9.53 -13.94
C ASP A 107 -4.86 8.58 -12.83
N PHE A 108 -5.38 8.76 -11.61
CA PHE A 108 -4.92 8.05 -10.42
C PHE A 108 -5.89 6.97 -9.93
N PHE A 109 -6.94 6.67 -10.69
CA PHE A 109 -7.97 5.72 -10.26
C PHE A 109 -7.44 4.28 -10.17
N HIS A 110 -6.64 3.84 -11.15
CA HIS A 110 -6.15 2.46 -11.22
C HIS A 110 -4.79 2.29 -10.56
N ILE A 111 -4.71 1.51 -9.50
CA ILE A 111 -3.47 1.09 -8.87
C ILE A 111 -3.30 -0.42 -9.09
N ARG A 112 -2.15 -0.83 -9.61
CA ARG A 112 -1.81 -2.24 -9.78
C ARG A 112 -1.24 -2.82 -8.48
N CYS A 113 -1.61 -4.03 -8.12
CA CYS A 113 -1.10 -4.68 -6.90
C CYS A 113 0.41 -4.90 -6.98
N CYS A 114 1.17 -4.15 -6.19
CA CYS A 114 2.64 -4.21 -6.16
C CYS A 114 3.15 -5.56 -5.65
N ALA A 115 2.46 -6.19 -4.70
CA ALA A 115 2.81 -7.53 -4.23
C ALA A 115 2.69 -8.58 -5.35
N HIS A 116 1.67 -8.46 -6.20
CA HIS A 116 1.50 -9.33 -7.36
C HIS A 116 2.62 -9.10 -8.40
N ILE A 117 3.02 -7.85 -8.64
CA ILE A 117 4.14 -7.54 -9.54
C ILE A 117 5.44 -8.16 -9.05
N ILE A 118 5.76 -8.00 -7.75
CA ILE A 118 6.94 -8.64 -7.16
C ILE A 118 6.87 -10.15 -7.34
N ASN A 119 5.70 -10.77 -7.15
CA ASN A 119 5.52 -12.19 -7.40
C ASN A 119 5.89 -12.59 -8.84
N LEU A 120 5.42 -11.83 -9.83
CA LEU A 120 5.70 -12.08 -11.24
C LEU A 120 7.20 -11.90 -11.58
N ILE A 121 7.86 -10.90 -10.98
CA ILE A 121 9.28 -10.62 -11.17
C ILE A 121 10.12 -11.76 -10.59
N VAL A 122 9.87 -12.11 -9.33
CA VAL A 122 10.67 -13.11 -8.62
C VAL A 122 10.49 -14.52 -9.21
N GLN A 123 9.26 -14.90 -9.58
CA GLN A 123 9.01 -16.21 -10.19
C GLN A 123 9.78 -16.42 -11.50
N GLN A 124 10.05 -15.35 -12.24
CA GLN A 124 10.83 -15.44 -13.48
C GLN A 124 12.28 -15.88 -13.23
N GLY A 125 12.84 -15.57 -12.05
CA GLY A 125 14.20 -15.92 -11.65
C GLY A 125 14.36 -17.30 -11.01
N LEU A 126 13.28 -17.93 -10.54
CA LEU A 126 13.33 -19.10 -9.65
C LEU A 126 13.28 -20.45 -10.39
N LYS A 127 14.27 -20.81 -11.17
CA LYS A 127 14.30 -22.13 -11.84
C LYS A 127 15.19 -23.18 -11.17
N GLU A 128 16.20 -22.79 -10.37
CA GLU A 128 17.30 -23.69 -9.94
C GLU A 128 17.15 -24.27 -8.52
N ILE A 129 15.96 -24.18 -7.91
CA ILE A 129 15.75 -24.62 -6.51
C ILE A 129 15.05 -25.99 -6.39
N GLU A 130 14.96 -26.74 -7.50
CA GLU A 130 14.13 -27.94 -7.55
C GLU A 130 14.61 -29.02 -6.58
N LYS A 131 15.91 -29.24 -6.43
CA LYS A 131 16.42 -30.25 -5.46
C LYS A 131 16.10 -29.89 -4.02
N ALA A 132 16.16 -28.61 -3.66
CA ALA A 132 15.74 -28.17 -2.32
C ALA A 132 14.25 -28.43 -2.10
N ARG A 133 13.41 -28.15 -3.11
CA ARG A 133 11.98 -28.42 -3.10
C ARG A 133 11.67 -29.92 -2.97
N GLU A 134 12.32 -30.75 -3.76
CA GLU A 134 12.16 -32.20 -3.72
C GLU A 134 12.62 -32.79 -2.37
N SER A 135 13.67 -32.24 -1.77
CA SER A 135 14.12 -32.64 -0.44
C SER A 135 13.04 -32.40 0.63
N VAL A 136 12.39 -31.25 0.58
CA VAL A 136 11.28 -30.93 1.49
C VAL A 136 10.08 -31.84 1.25
N LYS A 137 9.71 -32.07 -0.01
CA LYS A 137 8.63 -32.99 -0.37
C LYS A 137 8.91 -34.42 0.12
N TYR A 138 10.16 -34.90 -0.03
CA TYR A 138 10.57 -36.20 0.44
C TYR A 138 10.31 -36.37 1.94
N ILE A 139 10.76 -35.42 2.76
CA ILE A 139 10.61 -35.48 4.21
C ILE A 139 9.13 -35.37 4.60
N LYS A 140 8.41 -34.43 4.03
CA LYS A 140 7.01 -34.18 4.40
C LYS A 140 6.02 -35.25 3.87
N GLY A 141 6.41 -36.00 2.88
CA GLY A 141 5.60 -37.06 2.28
C GLY A 141 5.37 -38.28 3.16
N SER A 142 6.06 -38.40 4.35
CA SER A 142 5.87 -39.53 5.26
C SER A 142 6.21 -39.15 6.70
N GLN A 143 5.39 -39.64 7.65
CA GLN A 143 5.65 -39.46 9.09
C GLN A 143 6.95 -40.16 9.51
N VAL A 144 7.28 -41.31 8.90
CA VAL A 144 8.53 -42.05 9.18
C VAL A 144 9.74 -41.21 8.75
N ARG A 145 9.71 -40.62 7.52
CA ARG A 145 10.77 -39.77 7.00
C ARG A 145 10.91 -38.50 7.84
N LYS A 146 9.80 -37.90 8.23
CA LYS A 146 9.80 -36.74 9.13
C LYS A 146 10.47 -37.05 10.48
N ARG A 147 10.20 -38.23 11.07
CA ARG A 147 10.83 -38.66 12.32
C ARG A 147 12.33 -38.83 12.13
N LYS A 148 12.76 -39.57 11.11
CA LYS A 148 14.19 -39.74 10.75
C LYS A 148 14.90 -38.38 10.60
N PHE A 149 14.29 -37.45 9.89
CA PHE A 149 14.86 -36.12 9.74
C PHE A 149 15.02 -35.38 11.08
N LEU A 150 14.02 -35.45 11.95
CA LEU A 150 14.09 -34.87 13.30
C LEU A 150 15.18 -35.54 14.20
N GLU A 151 15.43 -36.82 13.99
CA GLU A 151 16.58 -37.51 14.63
C GLU A 151 17.90 -36.96 14.10
N CYS A 152 18.03 -36.75 12.78
CA CYS A 152 19.21 -36.12 12.22
C CYS A 152 19.40 -34.69 12.74
N VAL A 153 18.33 -33.89 12.87
CA VAL A 153 18.37 -32.52 13.43
C VAL A 153 18.96 -32.55 14.85
N LYS A 154 18.54 -33.51 15.68
CA LYS A 154 19.08 -33.69 17.06
C LYS A 154 20.55 -34.07 17.03
N GLN A 155 20.94 -35.01 16.15
CA GLN A 155 22.31 -35.50 16.05
C GLN A 155 23.31 -34.42 15.63
N VAL A 156 22.88 -33.48 14.75
CA VAL A 156 23.70 -32.34 14.36
C VAL A 156 23.55 -31.13 15.30
N SER A 157 22.91 -31.31 16.45
CA SER A 157 22.77 -30.30 17.50
C SER A 157 22.14 -28.97 17.00
N ILE A 158 21.23 -29.04 16.03
CA ILE A 158 20.46 -27.90 15.56
C ILE A 158 19.19 -27.78 16.43
N ASP A 159 18.90 -26.54 16.87
CA ASP A 159 17.67 -26.26 17.61
C ASP A 159 16.45 -26.41 16.68
N ASN A 160 15.43 -27.16 17.11
CA ASN A 160 14.22 -27.42 16.33
C ASN A 160 13.18 -26.31 16.48
N LYS A 161 13.63 -25.05 16.56
CA LYS A 161 12.73 -23.87 16.65
C LYS A 161 12.07 -23.51 15.32
N LYS A 162 12.71 -23.78 14.19
CA LYS A 162 12.20 -23.49 12.86
C LYS A 162 11.48 -24.70 12.27
N GLY A 163 10.20 -24.60 11.94
CA GLY A 163 9.52 -25.68 11.21
C GLY A 163 10.01 -25.76 9.77
N LEU A 164 10.29 -26.98 9.25
CA LEU A 164 10.56 -27.18 7.84
C LEU A 164 9.33 -26.80 7.03
N ARG A 165 9.44 -25.81 6.12
CA ARG A 165 8.34 -25.27 5.32
C ARG A 165 8.35 -25.88 3.93
N GLN A 166 7.16 -26.13 3.37
CA GLN A 166 6.97 -26.49 1.97
C GLN A 166 6.40 -25.30 1.24
N ASP A 167 6.84 -25.07 0.01
CA ASP A 167 6.36 -23.98 -0.78
C ASP A 167 5.03 -24.30 -1.49
N VAL A 168 4.39 -23.20 -1.92
CA VAL A 168 3.28 -23.18 -2.85
C VAL A 168 3.84 -22.54 -4.13
N PRO A 169 3.99 -23.26 -5.23
CA PRO A 169 4.70 -22.76 -6.42
C PRO A 169 4.19 -21.44 -6.98
N THR A 170 2.91 -21.15 -6.79
CA THR A 170 2.28 -19.90 -7.25
C THR A 170 2.57 -18.69 -6.36
N ARG A 171 3.17 -18.90 -5.16
CA ARG A 171 3.43 -17.87 -4.15
C ARG A 171 4.91 -17.85 -3.77
N TRP A 172 5.70 -17.03 -4.41
CA TRP A 172 7.15 -16.95 -4.21
C TRP A 172 7.58 -16.71 -2.75
N ASN A 173 6.78 -16.00 -1.95
CA ASN A 173 7.06 -15.82 -0.52
C ASN A 173 7.18 -17.17 0.22
N SER A 174 6.32 -18.14 -0.14
CA SER A 174 6.39 -19.48 0.42
C SER A 174 7.67 -20.21 0.00
N THR A 175 8.14 -19.94 -1.23
CA THR A 175 9.40 -20.47 -1.74
C THR A 175 10.60 -19.91 -0.96
N PHE A 176 10.63 -18.59 -0.72
CA PHE A 176 11.64 -17.99 0.15
C PHE A 176 11.65 -18.60 1.54
N LEU A 177 10.48 -18.73 2.19
CA LEU A 177 10.36 -19.33 3.52
C LEU A 177 10.75 -20.81 3.54
N MET A 178 10.52 -21.53 2.44
CA MET A 178 11.02 -22.88 2.25
C MET A 178 12.55 -22.88 2.21
N LEU A 179 13.18 -22.06 1.35
CA LEU A 179 14.63 -21.94 1.25
C LEU A 179 15.28 -21.56 2.58
N ASP A 180 14.73 -20.58 3.28
CA ASP A 180 15.20 -20.14 4.59
C ASP A 180 15.15 -21.29 5.61
N SER A 181 14.10 -22.12 5.59
CA SER A 181 14.02 -23.31 6.45
C SER A 181 14.98 -24.43 6.03
N VAL A 182 15.18 -24.62 4.73
CA VAL A 182 16.11 -25.62 4.18
C VAL A 182 17.55 -25.27 4.51
N LEU A 183 17.94 -24.01 4.34
CA LEU A 183 19.27 -23.51 4.71
C LEU A 183 19.56 -23.64 6.20
N TYR A 184 18.58 -23.37 7.04
CA TYR A 184 18.70 -23.56 8.49
C TYR A 184 19.03 -25.01 8.84
N TYR A 185 18.43 -25.97 8.15
CA TYR A 185 18.64 -27.40 8.35
C TYR A 185 19.64 -28.05 7.40
N LYS A 186 20.48 -27.30 6.68
CA LYS A 186 21.46 -27.81 5.70
C LYS A 186 22.24 -29.02 6.21
N ASN A 187 22.80 -28.95 7.41
CA ASN A 187 23.58 -30.05 7.98
C ASN A 187 22.73 -31.30 8.34
N ALA A 188 21.47 -31.10 8.69
CA ALA A 188 20.56 -32.23 8.94
C ALA A 188 20.18 -32.94 7.62
N PHE A 189 20.04 -32.22 6.50
CA PHE A 189 19.83 -32.81 5.17
C PHE A 189 21.05 -33.65 4.74
N ARG A 190 22.26 -33.11 4.93
CA ARG A 190 23.50 -33.85 4.66
C ARG A 190 23.61 -35.12 5.50
N HIS A 191 23.28 -35.04 6.80
CA HIS A 191 23.26 -36.18 7.66
C HIS A 191 22.21 -37.23 7.29
N LEU A 192 21.02 -36.76 6.85
CA LEU A 192 19.96 -37.64 6.34
C LEU A 192 20.41 -38.41 5.09
N GLN A 193 21.16 -37.79 4.20
CA GLN A 193 21.72 -38.45 3.00
C GLN A 193 22.63 -39.62 3.34
N LEU A 194 23.39 -39.49 4.43
CA LEU A 194 24.27 -40.57 4.92
C LEU A 194 23.51 -41.70 5.61
N SER A 195 22.38 -41.37 6.23
CA SER A 195 21.63 -42.33 7.09
C SER A 195 20.40 -42.93 6.39
N ASP A 196 19.96 -42.42 5.25
CA ASP A 196 18.79 -42.90 4.48
C ASP A 196 19.11 -43.09 3.00
N SER A 197 19.37 -44.34 2.59
CA SER A 197 19.69 -44.70 1.22
C SER A 197 18.60 -44.39 0.20
N ASN A 198 17.36 -44.15 0.64
CA ASN A 198 16.24 -43.77 -0.21
C ASN A 198 16.20 -42.23 -0.47
N TYR A 199 16.93 -41.45 0.31
CA TYR A 199 17.02 -40.00 0.12
C TYR A 199 18.14 -39.66 -0.88
N LYS A 200 17.75 -39.36 -2.13
CA LYS A 200 18.70 -39.10 -3.24
C LYS A 200 18.75 -37.64 -3.71
N ASN A 201 17.87 -36.81 -3.20
CA ASN A 201 17.68 -35.43 -3.70
C ASN A 201 18.42 -34.39 -2.82
N CYS A 202 19.44 -34.81 -2.04
CA CYS A 202 20.26 -33.85 -1.32
C CYS A 202 21.03 -32.97 -2.31
N PRO A 203 20.96 -31.64 -2.22
CA PRO A 203 21.80 -30.77 -3.05
C PRO A 203 23.27 -31.01 -2.84
N SER A 204 24.08 -30.91 -3.91
CA SER A 204 25.55 -30.90 -3.85
C SER A 204 26.09 -29.65 -3.15
N GLU A 205 27.37 -29.58 -2.87
CA GLU A 205 27.98 -28.39 -2.25
C GLU A 205 27.84 -27.14 -3.12
N GLU A 206 27.97 -27.31 -4.45
CA GLU A 206 27.79 -26.22 -5.41
C GLU A 206 26.32 -25.75 -5.38
N GLU A 207 25.36 -26.68 -5.45
CA GLU A 207 23.93 -26.38 -5.39
C GLU A 207 23.51 -25.73 -4.05
N TRP A 208 24.13 -26.16 -2.92
CA TRP A 208 23.94 -25.47 -1.66
C TRP A 208 24.43 -24.02 -1.69
N GLY A 209 25.58 -23.78 -2.37
CA GLY A 209 26.08 -22.41 -2.58
C GLY A 209 25.13 -21.55 -3.38
N GLU A 210 24.51 -22.10 -4.41
CA GLU A 210 23.49 -21.40 -5.21
C GLU A 210 22.22 -21.11 -4.39
N VAL A 211 21.73 -22.10 -3.63
CA VAL A 211 20.56 -21.92 -2.75
C VAL A 211 20.83 -20.82 -1.71
N GLU A 212 22.05 -20.72 -1.15
CA GLU A 212 22.43 -19.67 -0.21
C GLU A 212 22.40 -18.27 -0.88
N LYS A 213 22.98 -18.15 -2.10
CA LYS A 213 22.97 -16.89 -2.85
C LYS A 213 21.55 -16.45 -3.18
N ILE A 214 20.71 -17.37 -3.69
CA ILE A 214 19.30 -17.11 -3.99
C ILE A 214 18.55 -16.71 -2.73
N GLY A 215 18.71 -17.46 -1.63
CA GLY A 215 18.05 -17.16 -0.36
C GLY A 215 18.39 -15.76 0.15
N LYS A 216 19.69 -15.40 0.12
CA LYS A 216 20.15 -14.06 0.51
C LYS A 216 19.59 -12.96 -0.39
N PHE A 217 19.54 -13.19 -1.68
CA PHE A 217 18.99 -12.24 -2.63
C PHE A 217 17.48 -12.06 -2.44
N LEU A 218 16.72 -13.15 -2.28
CA LEU A 218 15.28 -13.11 -2.11
C LEU A 218 14.86 -12.49 -0.79
N SER A 219 15.71 -12.48 0.24
CA SER A 219 15.38 -11.87 1.53
C SER A 219 14.96 -10.41 1.40
N MET A 220 15.62 -9.65 0.52
CA MET A 220 15.28 -8.26 0.25
C MET A 220 13.85 -8.13 -0.31
N PHE A 221 13.50 -8.95 -1.30
CA PHE A 221 12.14 -8.92 -1.88
C PHE A 221 11.08 -9.38 -0.88
N TYR A 222 11.43 -10.33 -0.01
CA TYR A 222 10.55 -10.77 1.07
C TYR A 222 10.26 -9.63 2.06
N GLU A 223 11.27 -8.90 2.49
CA GLU A 223 11.10 -7.72 3.34
C GLU A 223 10.23 -6.65 2.67
N ILE A 224 10.47 -6.36 1.39
CA ILE A 224 9.65 -5.42 0.62
C ILE A 224 8.19 -5.89 0.56
N THR A 225 7.96 -7.18 0.29
CA THR A 225 6.59 -7.72 0.23
C THR A 225 5.90 -7.66 1.60
N CYS A 226 6.61 -7.94 2.70
CA CYS A 226 6.07 -7.80 4.05
C CYS A 226 5.65 -6.33 4.33
N ILE A 227 6.47 -5.36 3.94
CA ILE A 227 6.17 -3.94 4.09
C ILE A 227 4.93 -3.56 3.26
N PHE A 228 4.84 -4.01 2.00
CA PHE A 228 3.72 -3.69 1.11
C PHE A 228 2.41 -4.37 1.51
N SER A 229 2.50 -5.44 2.30
CA SER A 229 1.34 -6.17 2.84
C SER A 229 0.80 -5.57 4.13
N GLY A 230 1.39 -4.48 4.62
CA GLY A 230 0.94 -3.78 5.82
C GLY A 230 -0.43 -3.14 5.66
N SER A 231 -1.28 -3.22 6.70
CA SER A 231 -2.62 -2.64 6.71
C SER A 231 -2.84 -1.62 7.84
N LYS A 232 -1.84 -1.43 8.71
CA LYS A 232 -1.92 -0.54 9.89
C LYS A 232 -1.20 0.79 9.70
N TYR A 233 -0.52 0.99 8.61
CA TYR A 233 0.25 2.18 8.27
C TYR A 233 0.15 2.45 6.77
N PRO A 234 0.35 3.71 6.33
CA PRO A 234 0.40 4.05 4.92
C PRO A 234 1.50 3.27 4.21
N THR A 235 1.19 2.71 3.05
CA THR A 235 2.12 1.93 2.24
C THR A 235 2.53 2.66 0.96
N SER A 236 1.72 3.61 0.50
CA SER A 236 1.96 4.38 -0.74
C SER A 236 3.29 5.15 -0.74
N ASN A 237 3.65 5.79 0.37
CA ASN A 237 4.92 6.52 0.54
C ASN A 237 6.15 5.60 0.67
N LEU A 238 5.95 4.30 0.94
CA LEU A 238 7.03 3.33 1.11
C LEU A 238 7.38 2.60 -0.19
N TYR A 239 6.49 2.65 -1.19
CA TYR A 239 6.65 1.92 -2.44
C TYR A 239 7.92 2.31 -3.19
N PHE A 240 8.02 3.57 -3.61
CA PHE A 240 9.07 4.04 -4.51
C PHE A 240 10.49 3.84 -3.93
N PRO A 241 10.79 4.20 -2.66
CA PRO A 241 12.13 3.97 -2.09
C PRO A 241 12.53 2.50 -2.06
N LYS A 242 11.58 1.59 -1.79
CA LYS A 242 11.86 0.15 -1.72
C LYS A 242 12.05 -0.46 -3.10
N VAL A 243 11.23 -0.07 -4.03
CA VAL A 243 11.32 -0.53 -5.42
C VAL A 243 12.60 -0.01 -6.08
N PHE A 244 12.95 1.25 -5.87
CA PHE A 244 14.21 1.82 -6.35
C PHE A 244 15.44 1.09 -5.78
N ALA A 245 15.43 0.74 -4.49
CA ALA A 245 16.50 -0.07 -3.90
C ALA A 245 16.60 -1.46 -4.53
N ALA A 246 15.47 -2.09 -4.87
CA ALA A 246 15.44 -3.37 -5.57
C ALA A 246 16.05 -3.26 -6.98
N THR A 247 15.72 -2.20 -7.72
CA THR A 247 16.28 -1.93 -9.06
C THR A 247 17.80 -1.79 -8.98
N VAL A 248 18.30 -0.95 -8.08
CA VAL A 248 19.75 -0.75 -7.89
C VAL A 248 20.46 -2.07 -7.57
N THR A 249 19.83 -2.94 -6.77
CA THR A 249 20.40 -4.27 -6.45
C THR A 249 20.41 -5.18 -7.67
N LEU A 250 19.37 -5.17 -8.49
CA LEU A 250 19.31 -5.93 -9.75
C LEU A 250 20.38 -5.45 -10.72
N ASP A 251 20.55 -4.14 -10.88
CA ASP A 251 21.59 -3.54 -11.76
C ASP A 251 23.00 -3.94 -11.30
N GLN A 252 23.26 -3.97 -9.99
CA GLN A 252 24.53 -4.46 -9.46
C GLN A 252 24.78 -5.92 -9.80
N LEU A 253 23.75 -6.77 -9.79
CA LEU A 253 23.87 -8.17 -10.18
C LEU A 253 24.12 -8.38 -11.66
N LEU A 254 23.69 -7.48 -12.55
CA LEU A 254 24.05 -7.51 -13.96
C LEU A 254 25.56 -7.37 -14.20
N CYS A 255 26.24 -6.68 -13.29
CA CYS A 255 27.69 -6.52 -13.32
C CYS A 255 28.44 -7.66 -12.60
N SER A 256 27.74 -8.66 -12.04
CA SER A 256 28.35 -9.78 -11.33
C SER A 256 29.06 -10.75 -12.28
N GLU A 257 30.13 -11.35 -11.79
CA GLU A 257 30.83 -12.47 -12.48
C GLU A 257 30.04 -13.78 -12.40
N ASP A 258 29.10 -13.87 -11.47
CA ASP A 258 28.22 -15.03 -11.30
C ASP A 258 27.16 -15.07 -12.42
N VAL A 259 27.42 -15.95 -13.41
CA VAL A 259 26.58 -16.10 -14.61
C VAL A 259 25.13 -16.43 -14.27
N TYR A 260 24.90 -17.25 -13.23
CA TYR A 260 23.56 -17.61 -12.80
C TYR A 260 22.80 -16.40 -12.23
N MET A 261 23.41 -15.69 -11.27
CA MET A 261 22.82 -14.49 -10.66
C MET A 261 22.59 -13.37 -11.68
N LYS A 262 23.53 -13.21 -12.63
CA LYS A 262 23.39 -12.26 -13.75
C LYS A 262 22.19 -12.62 -14.64
N THR A 263 22.05 -13.87 -15.05
CA THR A 263 20.94 -14.33 -15.92
C THR A 263 19.60 -14.19 -15.19
N MET A 264 19.57 -14.48 -13.90
CA MET A 264 18.39 -14.29 -13.07
C MET A 264 17.99 -12.81 -12.99
N ALA A 265 18.96 -11.93 -12.70
CA ALA A 265 18.73 -10.49 -12.62
C ALA A 265 18.23 -9.93 -13.96
N GLN A 266 18.80 -10.35 -15.09
CA GLN A 266 18.37 -9.94 -16.42
C GLN A 266 16.88 -10.23 -16.66
N LYS A 267 16.43 -11.45 -16.38
CA LYS A 267 15.03 -11.85 -16.55
C LYS A 267 14.08 -11.08 -15.61
N MET A 268 14.55 -10.78 -14.40
CA MET A 268 13.79 -10.00 -13.44
C MET A 268 13.65 -8.54 -13.87
N ILE A 269 14.72 -7.92 -14.42
CA ILE A 269 14.71 -6.55 -14.92
C ILE A 269 13.77 -6.41 -16.11
N GLU A 270 13.83 -7.31 -17.10
CA GLU A 270 12.91 -7.30 -18.25
C GLU A 270 11.44 -7.30 -17.83
N LYS A 271 11.13 -8.07 -16.77
CA LYS A 271 9.79 -8.10 -16.20
C LYS A 271 9.48 -6.85 -15.40
N PHE A 272 10.48 -6.32 -14.70
CA PHE A 272 10.39 -5.11 -13.91
C PHE A 272 10.11 -3.89 -14.78
N GLU A 273 10.88 -3.69 -15.86
CA GLU A 273 10.72 -2.58 -16.80
C GLU A 273 9.30 -2.53 -17.41
N LYS A 274 8.75 -3.71 -17.76
CA LYS A 274 7.37 -3.80 -18.27
C LYS A 274 6.34 -3.18 -17.34
N TYR A 275 6.56 -3.27 -16.03
CA TYR A 275 5.60 -2.78 -15.03
C TYR A 275 6.01 -1.44 -14.42
N TRP A 276 7.28 -1.02 -14.56
CA TRP A 276 7.79 0.24 -14.04
C TRP A 276 7.41 1.43 -14.90
N SER A 277 7.35 1.28 -16.22
CA SER A 277 7.02 2.37 -17.15
C SER A 277 5.62 2.96 -16.93
N ASP A 278 4.67 2.12 -16.49
CA ASP A 278 3.29 2.51 -16.24
C ASP A 278 3.04 2.95 -14.77
N PHE A 279 4.10 2.93 -13.97
CA PHE A 279 3.95 3.12 -12.53
C PHE A 279 4.21 4.56 -12.11
N CYS A 280 3.22 5.09 -11.65
CA CYS A 280 3.16 5.58 -10.31
C CYS A 280 3.56 7.01 -10.12
N THR A 281 3.14 7.88 -10.99
CA THR A 281 3.17 9.32 -10.67
C THR A 281 2.54 9.57 -9.30
N ILE A 282 1.40 8.93 -8.97
CA ILE A 282 0.75 9.13 -7.67
C ILE A 282 1.55 8.53 -6.50
N LEU A 283 2.27 7.40 -6.70
CA LEU A 283 3.12 6.83 -5.66
C LEU A 283 4.45 7.59 -5.51
N ALA A 284 4.96 8.23 -6.58
CA ALA A 284 6.04 9.22 -6.47
C ALA A 284 5.58 10.44 -5.66
N ILE A 285 4.36 10.94 -5.91
CA ILE A 285 3.75 12.02 -5.13
C ILE A 285 3.59 11.61 -3.66
N ALA A 286 3.17 10.37 -3.38
CA ALA A 286 3.10 9.87 -2.00
C ALA A 286 4.44 9.94 -1.26
N VAL A 287 5.56 9.68 -1.96
CA VAL A 287 6.91 9.83 -1.39
C VAL A 287 7.28 11.30 -1.19
N ILE A 288 6.87 12.19 -2.09
CA ILE A 288 7.10 13.64 -1.92
C ILE A 288 6.42 14.15 -0.64
N LEU A 289 5.26 13.59 -0.30
CA LEU A 289 4.51 13.91 0.93
C LEU A 289 5.15 13.33 2.20
N ASP A 290 6.20 12.53 2.08
CA ASP A 290 6.99 12.03 3.22
C ASP A 290 8.19 12.94 3.48
N LEU A 291 8.23 13.54 4.67
CA LEU A 291 9.23 14.53 5.07
C LEU A 291 10.68 14.01 5.00
N ARG A 292 10.87 12.69 5.09
CA ARG A 292 12.18 12.05 5.00
C ARG A 292 12.75 12.06 3.57
N TYR A 293 11.87 12.16 2.58
CA TYR A 293 12.22 12.01 1.17
C TYR A 293 11.99 13.28 0.35
N LYS A 294 10.76 13.84 0.41
CA LYS A 294 10.34 15.01 -0.37
C LYS A 294 10.69 14.89 -1.86
N MET A 295 10.62 15.99 -2.60
CA MET A 295 10.98 16.05 -4.02
C MET A 295 12.44 15.61 -4.28
N ALA A 296 13.35 15.90 -3.37
CA ALA A 296 14.77 15.60 -3.55
C ALA A 296 15.10 14.11 -3.73
N PHE A 297 14.31 13.21 -3.13
CA PHE A 297 14.50 11.77 -3.38
C PHE A 297 14.03 11.38 -4.79
N ILE A 298 12.92 11.93 -5.24
CA ILE A 298 12.40 11.69 -6.59
C ILE A 298 13.38 12.22 -7.64
N GLU A 299 13.89 13.44 -7.47
CA GLU A 299 14.93 14.01 -8.34
C GLU A 299 16.17 13.10 -8.41
N PHE A 300 16.65 12.64 -7.26
CA PHE A 300 17.77 11.70 -7.19
C PHE A 300 17.48 10.39 -7.93
N ALA A 301 16.34 9.75 -7.67
CA ALA A 301 15.98 8.47 -8.25
C ALA A 301 15.78 8.55 -9.77
N TYR A 302 15.07 9.60 -10.23
CA TYR A 302 14.82 9.81 -11.65
C TYR A 302 16.09 10.23 -12.40
N SER A 303 16.97 11.01 -11.78
CA SER A 303 18.27 11.34 -12.39
C SER A 303 19.15 10.09 -12.61
N LYS A 304 19.02 9.09 -11.75
CA LYS A 304 19.72 7.80 -11.90
C LYS A 304 19.09 6.91 -12.96
N ALA A 305 17.76 6.90 -13.06
CA ALA A 305 17.04 6.03 -13.98
C ALA A 305 16.96 6.61 -15.41
N TYR A 306 16.78 7.91 -15.56
CA TYR A 306 16.44 8.55 -16.85
C TYR A 306 17.37 9.70 -17.21
N GLY A 307 18.33 10.04 -16.37
CA GLY A 307 19.20 11.20 -16.55
C GLY A 307 18.67 12.47 -15.89
N GLN A 308 19.51 13.51 -15.86
CA GLN A 308 19.16 14.80 -15.24
C GLN A 308 18.08 15.50 -16.07
N ASN A 309 17.11 16.12 -15.36
CA ASN A 309 16.00 16.89 -15.96
C ASN A 309 15.16 16.10 -16.97
N SER A 310 14.93 14.84 -16.72
CA SER A 310 14.14 13.98 -17.60
C SER A 310 12.67 14.46 -17.72
N GLU A 311 12.00 14.13 -18.82
CA GLU A 311 10.58 14.44 -19.02
C GLU A 311 9.69 13.73 -17.99
N GLU A 312 10.10 12.55 -17.52
CA GLU A 312 9.40 11.81 -16.47
C GLU A 312 9.40 12.58 -15.15
N LEU A 313 10.54 13.17 -14.76
CA LEU A 313 10.63 14.00 -13.56
C LEU A 313 9.73 15.25 -13.68
N LYS A 314 9.75 15.89 -14.83
CA LYS A 314 8.90 17.04 -15.13
C LYS A 314 7.42 16.65 -15.05
N HIS A 315 7.05 15.50 -15.62
CA HIS A 315 5.69 14.98 -15.55
C HIS A 315 5.22 14.78 -14.09
N VAL A 316 6.06 14.21 -13.21
CA VAL A 316 5.73 14.06 -11.78
C VAL A 316 5.49 15.42 -11.13
N ARG A 317 6.34 16.40 -11.44
CA ARG A 317 6.21 17.76 -10.89
C ARG A 317 4.93 18.43 -11.37
N ASP A 318 4.64 18.38 -12.66
CA ASP A 318 3.43 18.98 -13.25
C ASP A 318 2.16 18.35 -12.66
N LYS A 319 2.14 17.01 -12.50
CA LYS A 319 1.01 16.30 -11.89
C LYS A 319 0.86 16.61 -10.40
N LEU A 320 1.96 16.81 -9.66
CA LEU A 320 1.91 17.21 -8.25
C LEU A 320 1.21 18.58 -8.09
N PHE A 321 1.58 19.56 -8.92
CA PHE A 321 0.95 20.88 -8.89
C PHE A 321 -0.50 20.84 -9.41
N SER A 322 -0.78 20.02 -10.41
CA SER A 322 -2.14 19.84 -10.93
C SER A 322 -3.10 19.28 -9.88
N ILE A 323 -2.72 18.19 -9.22
CA ILE A 323 -3.56 17.58 -8.16
C ILE A 323 -3.73 18.53 -6.97
N PHE A 324 -2.67 19.22 -6.56
CA PHE A 324 -2.76 20.21 -5.48
C PHE A 324 -3.70 21.35 -5.83
N GLY A 325 -3.70 21.80 -7.11
CA GLY A 325 -4.63 22.81 -7.62
C GLY A 325 -6.11 22.44 -7.42
N GLU A 326 -6.48 21.17 -7.61
CA GLU A 326 -7.86 20.71 -7.38
C GLU A 326 -8.28 20.83 -5.91
N TYR A 327 -7.38 20.54 -4.96
CA TYR A 327 -7.67 20.69 -3.54
C TYR A 327 -7.81 22.15 -3.12
N ASN A 328 -7.07 23.08 -3.74
CA ASN A 328 -7.23 24.52 -3.51
C ASN A 328 -8.58 25.07 -3.99
N LEU A 329 -9.16 24.49 -5.04
CA LEU A 329 -10.47 24.91 -5.56
C LEU A 329 -11.64 24.44 -4.67
N ILE A 330 -11.47 23.33 -3.96
CA ILE A 330 -12.52 22.73 -3.13
C ILE A 330 -12.72 23.51 -1.82
N THR A 331 -11.65 24.15 -1.31
CA THR A 331 -11.73 24.96 -0.10
C THR A 331 -11.97 26.41 -0.52
N PRO A 332 -13.18 27.00 -0.31
CA PRO A 332 -13.34 28.40 -0.59
C PRO A 332 -12.38 29.15 0.30
N SER A 333 -11.50 29.96 -0.30
CA SER A 333 -10.67 30.91 0.40
C SER A 333 -11.60 31.67 1.35
N SER A 334 -11.49 31.42 2.63
CA SER A 334 -12.09 32.30 3.63
C SER A 334 -11.32 33.61 3.57
N SER A 335 -11.63 34.39 2.53
CA SER A 335 -11.36 35.81 2.51
C SER A 335 -12.05 36.36 3.75
N THR A 336 -11.25 36.61 4.76
CA THR A 336 -11.58 37.31 6.00
C THR A 336 -12.00 38.73 5.62
N THR A 337 -13.21 38.87 5.12
CA THR A 337 -13.84 40.18 5.01
C THR A 337 -15.35 39.96 4.92
N SER A 338 -16.03 40.27 6.01
CA SER A 338 -17.50 40.44 6.17
C SER A 338 -18.22 39.40 7.03
N VAL A 339 -17.91 39.32 8.33
CA VAL A 339 -18.86 38.90 9.37
C VAL A 339 -18.76 39.86 10.57
N LEU A 340 -18.78 41.15 10.32
CA LEU A 340 -18.94 42.17 11.35
C LEU A 340 -19.92 43.28 10.88
N THR A 341 -21.05 42.89 10.30
CA THR A 341 -22.14 43.86 10.12
C THR A 341 -23.45 43.10 10.05
N GLN A 342 -23.99 42.74 11.19
CA GLN A 342 -25.42 42.61 11.48
C GLN A 342 -25.63 42.08 12.92
N MET A 343 -25.43 42.95 13.88
CA MET A 343 -26.15 42.91 15.17
C MET A 343 -26.29 44.36 15.68
N SER A 344 -27.23 45.07 15.10
CA SER A 344 -27.82 46.25 15.71
C SER A 344 -29.32 46.07 15.74
N ASP A 345 -29.84 46.37 16.91
CA ASP A 345 -31.25 46.56 17.29
C ASP A 345 -31.89 45.36 18.00
N VAL A 346 -31.78 45.42 19.32
CA VAL A 346 -32.95 45.35 20.24
C VAL A 346 -32.56 45.98 21.60
N GLY A 347 -33.22 47.08 21.96
CA GLY A 347 -33.77 47.37 23.27
C GLY A 347 -32.89 47.93 24.35
N SER A 348 -33.05 49.22 24.55
CA SER A 348 -32.68 50.05 25.72
C SER A 348 -33.01 49.42 27.07
N SER A 349 -32.05 49.46 28.01
CA SER A 349 -32.31 50.03 29.34
C SER A 349 -31.02 50.24 30.14
N ALA A 350 -30.97 51.39 30.80
CA ALA A 350 -29.98 52.08 31.54
C ALA A 350 -29.13 51.26 32.56
N GLY A 351 -27.85 51.67 32.69
CA GLY A 351 -27.13 51.49 33.97
C GLY A 351 -25.62 51.49 33.90
N ARG A 352 -25.02 52.70 34.13
CA ARG A 352 -23.70 53.00 34.73
C ARG A 352 -22.38 52.57 34.08
N ASN A 353 -21.66 53.59 33.67
CA ASN A 353 -20.21 53.81 33.56
C ASN A 353 -19.28 52.71 34.02
N ASP A 354 -18.52 52.18 33.03
CA ASP A 354 -17.10 51.84 33.16
C ASP A 354 -16.40 52.14 31.87
N ASN A 355 -15.86 53.38 31.76
CA ASN A 355 -15.32 53.93 30.51
C ASN A 355 -13.81 53.61 30.30
N SER A 356 -13.22 52.72 31.11
CA SER A 356 -11.79 52.44 31.04
C SER A 356 -11.42 51.08 30.38
N GLN A 357 -12.36 50.16 30.31
CA GLN A 357 -12.10 48.83 29.70
C GLN A 357 -12.38 48.79 28.18
N SER A 358 -13.31 49.62 27.73
CA SER A 358 -13.67 49.69 26.29
C SER A 358 -12.58 50.36 25.42
N THR A 359 -11.85 51.33 25.98
CA THR A 359 -10.77 52.04 25.27
C THR A 359 -9.47 51.23 25.15
N LEU A 360 -9.21 50.29 26.08
CA LEU A 360 -8.05 49.38 26.01
C LEU A 360 -8.27 48.29 24.91
N ASN A 361 -9.48 47.74 24.85
CA ASN A 361 -9.81 46.76 23.82
C ASN A 361 -9.85 47.39 22.42
N GLN A 362 -10.30 48.65 22.29
CA GLN A 362 -10.28 49.36 21.02
C GLN A 362 -8.87 49.65 20.52
N ARG A 363 -7.98 50.14 21.39
CA ARG A 363 -6.55 50.39 21.06
C ARG A 363 -5.81 49.10 20.70
N THR A 364 -6.13 47.99 21.35
CA THR A 364 -5.54 46.68 21.02
C THR A 364 -6.02 46.17 19.66
N MET A 365 -7.31 46.36 19.33
CA MET A 365 -7.85 46.03 18.00
C MET A 365 -7.27 46.93 16.89
N ASP A 366 -7.07 48.21 17.18
CA ASP A 366 -6.48 49.14 16.20
C ASP A 366 -5.01 48.79 15.93
N MET A 367 -4.26 48.39 16.96
CA MET A 367 -2.87 47.92 16.83
C MET A 367 -2.78 46.62 16.03
N PHE A 368 -3.70 45.69 16.17
CA PHE A 368 -3.71 44.48 15.35
C PHE A 368 -4.12 44.78 13.90
N LYS A 369 -4.99 45.76 13.67
CA LYS A 369 -5.27 46.22 12.30
C LYS A 369 -4.03 46.88 11.65
N GLU A 370 -3.31 47.74 12.40
CA GLU A 370 -2.05 48.31 11.93
C GLU A 370 -0.99 47.21 11.63
N PHE A 371 -0.96 46.15 12.45
CA PHE A 371 -0.10 45.00 12.19
C PHE A 371 -0.53 44.25 10.93
N ASP A 372 -1.83 43.97 10.76
CA ASP A 372 -2.37 43.32 9.58
C ASP A 372 -2.12 44.17 8.29
N ASP A 373 -2.22 45.51 8.40
CA ASP A 373 -1.94 46.42 7.30
C ASP A 373 -0.45 46.47 6.96
N PHE A 374 0.43 46.42 7.98
CA PHE A 374 1.89 46.32 7.82
C PHE A 374 2.28 45.02 7.13
N ASP A 375 1.73 43.89 7.59
CA ASP A 375 1.97 42.59 7.01
C ASP A 375 1.46 42.52 5.55
N ASN A 376 0.32 43.16 5.25
CA ASN A 376 -0.22 43.25 3.87
C ASN A 376 0.65 44.17 2.98
N MET A 377 1.29 45.21 3.49
CA MET A 377 2.21 46.04 2.71
C MET A 377 3.52 45.31 2.37
N ASP A 378 4.04 44.50 3.29
CA ASP A 378 5.24 43.70 3.06
C ASP A 378 4.95 42.51 2.15
N CYS A 379 3.72 41.94 2.20
CA CYS A 379 3.25 40.86 1.33
C CYS A 379 2.91 41.29 -0.11
N SER A 380 2.69 42.59 -0.37
CA SER A 380 2.40 43.05 -1.75
C SER A 380 3.63 43.07 -2.68
N ALA A 381 4.84 42.93 -2.11
CA ALA A 381 6.10 42.85 -2.85
C ALA A 381 6.57 41.42 -3.14
N HIS A 382 6.04 40.41 -2.45
CA HIS A 382 6.38 38.98 -2.64
C HIS A 382 5.16 38.19 -3.10
N VAL A 383 5.28 37.49 -4.22
CA VAL A 383 4.30 36.48 -4.65
C VAL A 383 4.13 35.48 -3.51
N ARG A 384 2.96 35.44 -2.87
CA ARG A 384 2.68 34.47 -1.79
C ARG A 384 2.89 33.07 -2.30
N LYS A 385 3.86 32.33 -1.74
CA LYS A 385 4.08 30.92 -2.04
C LYS A 385 2.84 30.12 -1.63
N SER A 386 2.46 29.16 -2.46
CA SER A 386 1.41 28.19 -2.11
C SER A 386 1.84 27.29 -0.96
N GLU A 387 0.88 26.64 -0.27
CA GLU A 387 1.18 25.64 0.77
C GLU A 387 2.17 24.56 0.27
N LEU A 388 2.00 24.13 -0.97
CA LEU A 388 2.87 23.15 -1.59
C LEU A 388 4.29 23.67 -1.77
N GLU A 389 4.47 24.89 -2.26
CA GLU A 389 5.79 25.51 -2.42
C GLU A 389 6.48 25.71 -1.07
N LEU A 390 5.75 26.18 -0.04
CA LEU A 390 6.27 26.30 1.32
C LEU A 390 6.72 24.94 1.86
N TYR A 391 5.89 23.91 1.71
CA TYR A 391 6.24 22.57 2.11
C TYR A 391 7.48 22.03 1.38
N LEU A 392 7.60 22.25 0.07
CA LEU A 392 8.74 21.79 -0.72
C LEU A 392 10.04 22.47 -0.32
N ASP A 393 10.01 23.74 0.08
CA ASP A 393 11.17 24.54 0.52
C ASP A 393 11.68 24.15 1.93
N GLU A 394 10.82 23.57 2.78
CA GLU A 394 11.25 23.09 4.07
C GLU A 394 12.33 22.00 3.97
N PRO A 395 13.33 22.00 4.90
CA PRO A 395 14.37 20.98 4.92
C PRO A 395 13.79 19.57 5.21
N ARG A 396 14.43 18.56 4.64
CA ARG A 396 14.12 17.16 4.95
C ARG A 396 14.59 16.79 6.36
N ILE A 397 13.90 15.84 7.00
CA ILE A 397 14.37 15.18 8.22
C ILE A 397 15.26 13.98 7.88
N ASP A 398 16.03 13.49 8.85
CA ASP A 398 16.85 12.30 8.67
C ASP A 398 15.96 11.08 8.36
N ARG A 399 16.35 10.32 7.33
CA ARG A 399 15.66 9.09 6.90
C ARG A 399 15.62 8.00 7.98
N LYS A 400 16.52 8.03 8.95
CA LYS A 400 16.62 7.05 10.03
C LYS A 400 15.63 7.32 11.17
N ILE A 401 14.99 8.49 11.18
CA ILE A 401 13.96 8.80 12.16
C ILE A 401 12.74 7.94 11.89
N ASP A 402 12.25 7.27 12.93
CA ASP A 402 10.97 6.59 12.90
C ASP A 402 9.85 7.64 12.94
N LEU A 403 9.34 7.97 11.76
CA LEU A 403 8.34 9.00 11.55
C LEU A 403 6.97 8.36 11.36
N ASP A 404 6.05 8.66 12.27
CA ASP A 404 4.63 8.49 12.01
C ASP A 404 4.13 9.61 11.09
N ILE A 405 4.03 9.34 9.81
CA ILE A 405 3.65 10.30 8.78
C ILE A 405 2.22 10.84 8.98
N LEU A 406 1.31 10.03 9.52
CA LEU A 406 -0.06 10.46 9.78
C LEU A 406 -0.12 11.45 10.94
N SER A 407 0.65 11.22 11.99
CA SER A 407 0.80 12.17 13.11
C SER A 407 1.45 13.47 12.67
N PHE A 408 2.42 13.43 11.75
CA PHE A 408 3.00 14.64 11.16
C PHE A 408 1.92 15.49 10.45
N TRP A 409 1.16 14.89 9.51
CA TRP A 409 0.13 15.63 8.78
C TRP A 409 -1.01 16.10 9.67
N LYS A 410 -1.35 15.33 10.72
CA LYS A 410 -2.29 15.76 11.76
C LYS A 410 -1.86 17.04 12.45
N GLY A 411 -0.59 17.11 12.84
CA GLY A 411 -0.03 18.28 13.56
C GLY A 411 0.11 19.51 12.67
N ASN A 412 0.34 19.31 11.36
CA ASN A 412 0.58 20.39 10.39
C ASN A 412 -0.66 20.79 9.58
N GLY A 413 -1.84 20.21 9.87
CA GLY A 413 -3.08 20.51 9.15
C GLY A 413 -3.55 21.96 9.28
N PHE A 414 -3.07 22.71 10.26
CA PHE A 414 -3.33 24.15 10.37
C PHE A 414 -2.46 24.95 9.40
N CYS A 415 -1.18 24.60 9.26
CA CYS A 415 -0.24 25.28 8.37
C CYS A 415 -0.49 24.95 6.90
N TYR A 416 -0.93 23.72 6.63
CA TYR A 416 -1.12 23.18 5.28
C TYR A 416 -2.50 22.52 5.13
N PRO A 417 -3.62 23.23 5.25
CA PRO A 417 -4.97 22.66 5.26
C PRO A 417 -5.30 21.90 3.96
N ASN A 418 -5.01 22.49 2.81
CA ASN A 418 -5.29 21.86 1.51
C ASN A 418 -4.31 20.71 1.21
N LEU A 419 -3.03 20.93 1.49
CA LEU A 419 -2.00 19.90 1.31
C LEU A 419 -2.20 18.71 2.26
N SER A 420 -2.66 18.94 3.49
CA SER A 420 -3.02 17.84 4.43
C SER A 420 -4.20 17.04 3.92
N SER A 421 -5.21 17.70 3.31
CA SER A 421 -6.35 17.01 2.73
C SER A 421 -5.92 16.13 1.55
N MET A 422 -5.03 16.64 0.69
CA MET A 422 -4.42 15.87 -0.39
C MET A 422 -3.58 14.71 0.15
N ALA A 423 -2.75 14.96 1.18
CA ALA A 423 -1.93 13.93 1.82
C ALA A 423 -2.77 12.82 2.43
N ARG A 424 -3.91 13.16 3.04
CA ARG A 424 -4.84 12.20 3.61
C ARG A 424 -5.40 11.23 2.57
N ASP A 425 -5.76 11.72 1.40
CA ASP A 425 -6.28 10.90 0.32
C ASP A 425 -5.17 10.01 -0.29
N ILE A 426 -4.01 10.59 -0.61
CA ILE A 426 -2.90 9.87 -1.26
C ILE A 426 -2.26 8.84 -0.32
N LEU A 427 -2.10 9.15 0.97
CA LEU A 427 -1.53 8.22 1.96
C LEU A 427 -2.49 7.08 2.31
N SER A 428 -3.78 7.21 2.01
CA SER A 428 -4.74 6.12 2.18
C SER A 428 -4.71 5.07 1.07
N ILE A 429 -3.97 5.29 -0.02
CA ILE A 429 -3.88 4.37 -1.16
C ILE A 429 -3.20 3.06 -0.73
N PRO A 430 -3.90 1.91 -0.79
CA PRO A 430 -3.29 0.61 -0.58
C PRO A 430 -2.53 0.18 -1.84
N ILE A 431 -1.27 -0.20 -1.71
CA ILE A 431 -0.45 -0.62 -2.85
C ILE A 431 -0.54 -2.13 -3.13
N SER A 432 -1.37 -2.86 -2.39
CA SER A 432 -1.56 -4.30 -2.56
C SER A 432 -2.99 -4.73 -2.26
N THR A 433 -3.42 -5.84 -2.85
CA THR A 433 -4.71 -6.50 -2.60
C THR A 433 -4.69 -7.44 -1.39
N VAL A 434 -3.62 -7.46 -0.61
CA VAL A 434 -3.46 -8.35 0.57
C VAL A 434 -4.59 -8.18 1.57
N ALA A 435 -5.19 -7.01 1.67
CA ALA A 435 -6.38 -6.76 2.49
C ALA A 435 -7.56 -7.66 2.08
N SER A 436 -7.84 -7.77 0.77
CA SER A 436 -8.87 -8.67 0.22
C SER A 436 -8.46 -10.14 0.35
N GLU A 437 -7.19 -10.48 0.05
CA GLU A 437 -6.67 -11.85 0.19
C GLU A 437 -6.73 -12.37 1.64
N SER A 438 -6.45 -11.51 2.62
CA SER A 438 -6.57 -11.88 4.04
C SER A 438 -8.00 -12.23 4.43
N THR A 439 -8.98 -11.57 3.80
CA THR A 439 -10.40 -11.84 3.96
C THR A 439 -10.77 -13.22 3.39
N PHE A 440 -10.19 -13.63 2.26
CA PHE A 440 -10.36 -14.98 1.70
C PHE A 440 -9.84 -16.08 2.66
N SER A 441 -8.76 -15.80 3.38
CA SER A 441 -8.27 -16.74 4.41
C SER A 441 -9.27 -16.93 5.56
N VAL A 442 -10.10 -15.92 5.84
CA VAL A 442 -11.24 -16.03 6.77
C VAL A 442 -12.39 -16.78 6.11
N GLY A 443 -12.73 -16.44 4.85
CA GLY A 443 -13.73 -17.10 4.04
C GLY A 443 -13.51 -18.61 3.95
N GLY A 444 -12.27 -19.04 3.68
CA GLY A 444 -11.92 -20.47 3.61
C GLY A 444 -12.01 -21.24 4.92
N ARG A 445 -12.14 -20.53 6.07
CA ARG A 445 -12.46 -21.16 7.36
C ARG A 445 -13.95 -21.21 7.66
N VAL A 446 -14.72 -20.32 7.02
CA VAL A 446 -16.18 -20.26 7.12
C VAL A 446 -16.81 -21.26 6.13
N LEU A 447 -16.21 -21.33 4.92
CA LEU A 447 -16.61 -22.25 3.84
C LEU A 447 -15.68 -23.47 3.85
N ASP A 448 -15.75 -24.29 4.88
CA ASP A 448 -15.04 -25.55 4.90
C ASP A 448 -15.89 -26.70 4.30
N GLN A 449 -15.28 -27.87 4.17
CA GLN A 449 -15.93 -29.05 3.57
C GLN A 449 -17.22 -29.49 4.31
N PHE A 450 -17.40 -29.07 5.57
CA PHE A 450 -18.54 -29.45 6.42
C PHE A 450 -19.58 -28.32 6.52
N GLN A 451 -19.21 -27.09 6.16
CA GLN A 451 -20.08 -25.91 6.22
C GLN A 451 -20.44 -25.37 4.82
N SER A 452 -20.37 -26.21 3.80
CA SER A 452 -20.67 -25.86 2.39
C SER A 452 -22.15 -25.51 2.12
N VAL A 453 -23.03 -25.66 3.11
CA VAL A 453 -24.48 -25.40 3.01
C VAL A 453 -24.86 -23.98 3.46
N LEU A 454 -23.92 -23.16 3.88
CA LEU A 454 -24.20 -21.78 4.30
C LEU A 454 -24.64 -20.94 3.09
N LYS A 455 -25.75 -20.21 3.25
CA LYS A 455 -26.18 -19.27 2.21
C LYS A 455 -25.15 -18.15 2.04
N PRO A 456 -24.93 -17.65 0.82
CA PRO A 456 -23.95 -16.58 0.53
C PRO A 456 -24.13 -15.34 1.41
N GLU A 457 -25.37 -14.95 1.67
CA GLU A 457 -25.68 -13.79 2.52
C GLU A 457 -25.23 -14.02 3.96
N THR A 458 -25.29 -15.26 4.46
CA THR A 458 -24.81 -15.63 5.79
C THR A 458 -23.30 -15.56 5.85
N VAL A 459 -22.62 -16.07 4.82
CA VAL A 459 -21.14 -16.01 4.69
C VAL A 459 -20.68 -14.55 4.68
N GLN A 460 -21.31 -13.71 3.85
CA GLN A 460 -21.04 -12.27 3.81
C GLN A 460 -21.24 -11.63 5.18
N ALA A 461 -22.37 -11.88 5.83
CA ALA A 461 -22.69 -11.30 7.16
C ALA A 461 -21.66 -11.69 8.23
N ILE A 462 -21.20 -12.94 8.25
CA ILE A 462 -20.17 -13.41 9.19
C ILE A 462 -18.84 -12.69 8.94
N ILE A 463 -18.39 -12.61 7.68
CA ILE A 463 -17.10 -12.05 7.32
C ILE A 463 -17.07 -10.54 7.58
N THR A 464 -18.08 -9.81 7.10
CA THR A 464 -18.17 -8.36 7.28
C THR A 464 -18.34 -7.98 8.75
N THR A 465 -19.23 -8.64 9.48
CA THR A 465 -19.42 -8.38 10.92
C THR A 465 -18.13 -8.61 11.71
N ARG A 466 -17.40 -9.67 11.40
CA ARG A 466 -16.12 -9.94 12.02
C ARG A 466 -15.12 -8.83 11.77
N ASP A 467 -14.95 -8.38 10.50
CA ASP A 467 -14.04 -7.31 10.14
C ASP A 467 -14.41 -5.98 10.83
N TRP A 468 -15.70 -5.65 10.86
CA TRP A 468 -16.17 -4.40 11.45
C TRP A 468 -16.09 -4.37 12.97
N LYS A 469 -16.36 -5.47 13.67
CA LYS A 469 -16.35 -5.55 15.14
C LYS A 469 -14.97 -5.77 15.72
N PHE A 470 -14.17 -6.62 15.10
CA PHE A 470 -12.91 -7.09 15.69
C PHE A 470 -11.68 -6.60 14.95
N GLY A 471 -11.84 -6.08 13.70
CA GLY A 471 -10.73 -5.68 12.86
C GLY A 471 -9.74 -6.85 12.63
N GLU A 472 -8.51 -6.55 12.26
CA GLU A 472 -7.42 -7.52 12.31
C GLU A 472 -6.89 -7.62 13.75
N ILE A 473 -7.53 -8.41 14.59
CA ILE A 473 -6.93 -8.82 15.86
C ILE A 473 -5.73 -9.70 15.53
N GLY A 474 -4.54 -9.13 15.63
CA GLY A 474 -3.28 -9.83 15.82
C GLY A 474 -3.00 -10.98 14.84
N LYS A 475 -2.47 -10.66 13.66
CA LYS A 475 -1.48 -11.49 13.01
C LYS A 475 -0.21 -10.67 12.86
N THR A 476 0.64 -10.70 13.87
CA THR A 476 2.08 -10.63 13.65
C THR A 476 2.42 -11.66 12.59
N CYS A 477 3.17 -11.22 11.56
CA CYS A 477 3.78 -12.12 10.58
C CYS A 477 4.51 -13.23 11.33
N SER A 478 3.96 -14.44 11.32
CA SER A 478 4.60 -15.65 11.82
C SER A 478 5.03 -16.52 10.65
#